data_c6b6c8f87d1e567b03c87bd134b974e4
#
_entry.id   c6b6c8f87d1e567b03c87bd134b974e4
#
_cell.length_a   1.000
_cell.length_b   1.000
_cell.length_c   1.000
_cell.angle_alpha   90.00
_cell.angle_beta   90.00
_cell.angle_gamma   90.00
#
_symmetry.space_group_name_H-M   'P 1'
#
loop_
_entity.id
_entity.type
_entity.pdbx_description
1 polymer ?
#
loop_
_entity_poly.entity_id
_entity_poly.type
_entity_poly.pdbx_seq_one_letter_code
_entity_poly.pdbx_strand_id
1 'polypeptide(L)'
;RLRDAGIGTYILFQETYNKENYEALHPTGPKSDYAYHTEAMDRAMQGGIDDVGIGVLFGLETYRYDFIGLLMHAEHLEATYGVGPHTISVPRLCKADDVDTADFENAVPDDIFYRIVAIIRIAVPYTGMIISTRESAASRERLLARGISHISGGSRTSVGGYVTEET
;
A
#
# COMPACT_ATOMS: atom_id res chain seq x y z
N ARG A 1 -10.01 -17.56 -13.11
CA ARG A 1 -11.31 -17.19 -12.44
C ARG A 1 -11.48 -15.68 -12.33
N LEU A 2 -10.58 -14.94 -11.65
CA LEU A 2 -10.71 -13.48 -11.51
C LEU A 2 -10.67 -12.78 -12.88
N ARG A 3 -9.70 -13.14 -13.72
CA ARG A 3 -9.63 -12.65 -15.10
C ARG A 3 -10.90 -12.93 -15.88
N ASP A 4 -11.41 -14.17 -15.81
CA ASP A 4 -12.61 -14.59 -16.54
C ASP A 4 -13.88 -13.89 -16.04
N ALA A 5 -13.86 -13.40 -14.79
CA ALA A 5 -14.90 -12.55 -14.20
C ALA A 5 -14.80 -11.08 -14.65
N GLY A 6 -13.77 -10.71 -15.40
CA GLY A 6 -13.59 -9.36 -15.94
C GLY A 6 -13.24 -8.31 -14.91
N ILE A 7 -12.47 -8.67 -13.86
CA ILE A 7 -11.99 -7.66 -12.91
C ILE A 7 -11.05 -6.67 -13.64
N GLY A 8 -11.11 -5.40 -13.27
CA GLY A 8 -10.25 -4.35 -13.84
C GLY A 8 -8.85 -4.42 -13.24
N THR A 9 -8.73 -4.22 -11.95
CA THR A 9 -7.44 -4.14 -11.24
C THR A 9 -7.40 -5.14 -10.10
N TYR A 10 -6.24 -5.77 -9.87
CA TYR A 10 -5.98 -6.58 -8.68
C TYR A 10 -5.03 -5.83 -7.75
N ILE A 11 -5.53 -5.43 -6.59
CA ILE A 11 -4.75 -4.67 -5.58
C ILE A 11 -4.59 -5.51 -4.32
N LEU A 12 -3.35 -5.61 -3.84
CA LEU A 12 -3.06 -6.24 -2.57
C LEU A 12 -1.86 -5.54 -1.92
N PHE A 13 -2.02 -5.12 -0.66
CA PHE A 13 -0.94 -4.51 0.10
C PHE A 13 -0.09 -5.58 0.75
N GLN A 14 1.24 -5.43 0.64
CA GLN A 14 2.20 -6.32 1.29
C GLN A 14 2.17 -6.19 2.82
N GLU A 15 1.67 -5.11 3.36
CA GLU A 15 1.73 -4.67 4.76
C GLU A 15 3.17 -4.29 5.14
N THR A 16 4.09 -5.23 5.28
CA THR A 16 5.54 -5.00 5.42
C THR A 16 6.34 -6.02 4.60
N TYR A 17 7.50 -5.64 4.12
CA TYR A 17 8.44 -6.54 3.43
C TYR A 17 9.39 -7.27 4.40
N ASN A 18 9.44 -6.88 5.69
CA ASN A 18 10.18 -7.62 6.70
C ASN A 18 9.44 -8.92 7.04
N LYS A 19 10.01 -10.06 6.65
CA LYS A 19 9.38 -11.37 6.82
C LYS A 19 9.10 -11.69 8.28
N GLU A 20 10.07 -11.49 9.17
CA GLU A 20 9.92 -11.83 10.58
C GLU A 20 8.81 -11.00 11.24
N ASN A 21 8.79 -9.70 10.97
CA ASN A 21 7.76 -8.80 11.43
C ASN A 21 6.38 -9.13 10.83
N TYR A 22 6.35 -9.45 9.53
CA TYR A 22 5.13 -9.87 8.84
C TYR A 22 4.50 -11.11 9.49
N GLU A 23 5.29 -12.16 9.73
CA GLU A 23 4.84 -13.42 10.33
C GLU A 23 4.36 -13.20 11.79
N ALA A 24 5.03 -12.32 12.53
CA ALA A 24 4.60 -11.94 13.89
C ALA A 24 3.25 -11.20 13.89
N LEU A 25 3.00 -10.36 12.91
CA LEU A 25 1.74 -9.61 12.75
C LEU A 25 0.60 -10.47 12.19
N HIS A 26 0.92 -11.55 11.46
CA HIS A 26 -0.06 -12.42 10.81
C HIS A 26 0.11 -13.89 11.23
N PRO A 27 -0.04 -14.21 12.51
CA PRO A 27 0.25 -15.55 13.05
C PRO A 27 -0.70 -16.65 12.54
N THR A 28 -1.86 -16.26 12.01
CA THR A 28 -2.89 -17.19 11.53
C THR A 28 -3.72 -16.57 10.39
N GLY A 29 -4.49 -17.40 9.69
CA GLY A 29 -5.40 -16.95 8.65
C GLY A 29 -4.79 -16.89 7.25
N PRO A 30 -5.51 -16.37 6.25
CA PRO A 30 -5.10 -16.39 4.84
C PRO A 30 -3.80 -15.62 4.54
N LYS A 31 -3.44 -14.66 5.38
CA LYS A 31 -2.22 -13.86 5.24
C LYS A 31 -1.01 -14.45 5.97
N SER A 32 -1.12 -15.59 6.68
CA SER A 32 -0.01 -16.12 7.48
C SER A 32 1.18 -16.65 6.66
N ASP A 33 0.98 -16.97 5.39
CA ASP A 33 2.06 -17.40 4.49
C ASP A 33 2.66 -16.18 3.78
N TYR A 34 3.79 -15.72 4.27
CA TYR A 34 4.52 -14.57 3.72
C TYR A 34 4.87 -14.74 2.24
N ALA A 35 5.43 -15.89 1.86
CA ALA A 35 5.85 -16.13 0.47
C ALA A 35 4.65 -16.11 -0.46
N TYR A 36 3.59 -16.84 -0.10
CA TYR A 36 2.36 -16.86 -0.87
C TYR A 36 1.74 -15.45 -1.01
N HIS A 37 1.80 -14.64 0.04
CA HIS A 37 1.28 -13.26 0.01
C HIS A 37 2.13 -12.36 -0.89
N THR A 38 3.46 -12.40 -0.73
CA THR A 38 4.40 -11.56 -1.50
C THR A 38 4.35 -11.86 -3.01
N GLU A 39 4.16 -13.13 -3.39
CA GLU A 39 4.05 -13.56 -4.79
C GLU A 39 2.63 -13.41 -5.39
N ALA A 40 1.72 -12.73 -4.71
CA ALA A 40 0.34 -12.60 -5.17
C ALA A 40 0.23 -11.87 -6.51
N MET A 41 1.06 -10.84 -6.73
CA MET A 41 1.08 -10.10 -8.00
C MET A 41 1.65 -10.94 -9.14
N ASP A 42 2.69 -11.74 -8.87
CA ASP A 42 3.23 -12.69 -9.85
C ASP A 42 2.15 -13.66 -10.32
N ARG A 43 1.40 -14.25 -9.39
CA ARG A 43 0.29 -15.14 -9.73
C ARG A 43 -0.85 -14.45 -10.48
N ALA A 44 -1.14 -13.19 -10.16
CA ALA A 44 -2.15 -12.41 -10.87
C ALA A 44 -1.72 -12.17 -12.32
N MET A 45 -0.48 -11.72 -12.54
CA MET A 45 0.07 -11.44 -13.86
C MET A 45 0.23 -12.72 -14.70
N GLN A 46 0.71 -13.82 -14.11
CA GLN A 46 0.72 -15.14 -14.75
C GLN A 46 -0.69 -15.62 -15.11
N GLY A 47 -1.68 -15.27 -14.33
CA GLY A 47 -3.10 -15.52 -14.62
C GLY A 47 -3.71 -14.61 -15.68
N GLY A 48 -2.92 -13.68 -16.25
CA GLY A 48 -3.32 -12.74 -17.31
C GLY A 48 -4.06 -11.51 -16.78
N ILE A 49 -3.80 -11.09 -15.55
CA ILE A 49 -4.20 -9.80 -14.99
C ILE A 49 -2.95 -8.93 -15.01
N ASP A 50 -2.89 -7.96 -15.91
CA ASP A 50 -1.75 -7.05 -16.09
C ASP A 50 -1.93 -5.70 -15.37
N ASP A 51 -3.13 -5.40 -14.92
CA ASP A 51 -3.43 -4.24 -14.10
C ASP A 51 -3.38 -4.62 -12.61
N VAL A 52 -2.20 -4.43 -12.00
CA VAL A 52 -1.95 -4.75 -10.59
C VAL A 52 -1.59 -3.52 -9.78
N GLY A 53 -1.98 -3.51 -8.52
CA GLY A 53 -1.66 -2.46 -7.56
C GLY A 53 -0.96 -3.03 -6.33
N ILE A 54 0.17 -2.42 -5.98
CA ILE A 54 0.95 -2.77 -4.80
C ILE A 54 0.85 -1.69 -3.73
N GLY A 55 1.29 -1.99 -2.53
CA GLY A 55 1.35 -1.03 -1.44
C GLY A 55 1.99 -1.63 -0.19
N VAL A 56 2.36 -0.76 0.72
CA VAL A 56 2.90 -1.13 2.03
C VAL A 56 2.33 -0.21 3.09
N LEU A 57 2.08 -0.72 4.29
CA LEU A 57 1.60 0.09 5.41
C LEU A 57 2.80 0.67 6.16
N PHE A 58 3.21 1.88 5.80
CA PHE A 58 4.34 2.55 6.44
C PHE A 58 4.10 2.75 7.94
N GLY A 59 5.05 2.32 8.74
CA GLY A 59 5.00 2.40 10.20
C GLY A 59 4.92 1.05 10.91
N LEU A 60 4.70 -0.05 10.20
CA LEU A 60 4.81 -1.41 10.75
C LEU A 60 6.28 -1.82 10.91
N GLU A 61 7.13 -1.36 10.01
CA GLU A 61 8.58 -1.56 9.99
C GLU A 61 9.26 -0.21 9.77
N THR A 62 10.59 -0.15 9.90
CA THR A 62 11.33 1.04 9.54
C THR A 62 11.00 1.45 8.11
N TYR A 63 10.64 2.70 7.91
CA TYR A 63 10.20 3.17 6.60
C TYR A 63 11.24 2.94 5.49
N ARG A 64 12.54 2.90 5.82
CA ARG A 64 13.60 2.65 4.84
C ARG A 64 13.55 1.22 4.30
N TYR A 65 13.29 0.25 5.17
CA TYR A 65 13.19 -1.14 4.78
C TYR A 65 12.01 -1.35 3.84
N ASP A 66 10.83 -0.93 4.26
CA ASP A 66 9.61 -1.09 3.47
C ASP A 66 9.61 -0.26 2.18
N PHE A 67 10.22 0.92 2.20
CA PHE A 67 10.40 1.74 1.01
C PHE A 67 11.28 1.04 -0.04
N ILE A 68 12.41 0.47 0.36
CA ILE A 68 13.29 -0.27 -0.55
C ILE A 68 12.56 -1.52 -1.04
N GLY A 69 11.90 -2.28 -0.16
CA GLY A 69 11.11 -3.46 -0.54
C GLY A 69 10.03 -3.14 -1.58
N LEU A 70 9.33 -2.02 -1.42
CA LEU A 70 8.31 -1.55 -2.36
C LEU A 70 8.90 -1.24 -3.75
N LEU A 71 10.04 -0.55 -3.81
CA LEU A 71 10.72 -0.25 -5.07
C LEU A 71 11.24 -1.52 -5.75
N MET A 72 11.85 -2.44 -4.97
CA MET A 72 12.30 -3.73 -5.50
C MET A 72 11.15 -4.58 -6.03
N HIS A 73 9.99 -4.55 -5.37
CA HIS A 73 8.80 -5.25 -5.86
C HIS A 73 8.29 -4.65 -7.18
N ALA A 74 8.24 -3.32 -7.29
CA ALA A 74 7.87 -2.66 -8.54
C ALA A 74 8.84 -3.01 -9.69
N GLU A 75 10.15 -2.96 -9.42
CA GLU A 75 11.20 -3.33 -10.38
C GLU A 75 11.13 -4.80 -10.77
N HIS A 76 10.87 -5.71 -9.82
CA HIS A 76 10.69 -7.13 -10.09
C HIS A 76 9.55 -7.39 -11.07
N LEU A 77 8.40 -6.77 -10.86
CA LEU A 77 7.24 -6.93 -11.74
C LEU A 77 7.54 -6.41 -13.15
N GLU A 78 8.16 -5.23 -13.27
CA GLU A 78 8.54 -4.65 -14.55
C GLU A 78 9.57 -5.52 -15.27
N ALA A 79 10.60 -5.99 -14.58
CA ALA A 79 11.65 -6.82 -15.16
C ALA A 79 11.14 -8.21 -15.60
N THR A 80 10.18 -8.78 -14.86
CA THR A 80 9.70 -10.15 -15.08
C THR A 80 8.58 -10.18 -16.12
N TYR A 81 7.68 -9.20 -16.12
CA TYR A 81 6.47 -9.20 -16.96
C TYR A 81 6.44 -8.11 -18.03
N GLY A 82 7.46 -7.25 -18.07
CA GLY A 82 7.55 -6.14 -19.02
C GLY A 82 6.66 -4.94 -18.69
N VAL A 83 5.89 -5.02 -17.60
CA VAL A 83 5.06 -3.93 -17.09
C VAL A 83 5.13 -3.89 -15.55
N GLY A 84 5.32 -2.71 -15.00
CA GLY A 84 5.31 -2.51 -13.55
C GLY A 84 3.89 -2.30 -13.00
N PRO A 85 3.78 -2.00 -11.70
CA PRO A 85 2.48 -1.83 -11.07
C PRO A 85 1.74 -0.60 -11.64
N HIS A 86 0.47 -0.79 -11.99
CA HIS A 86 -0.41 0.29 -12.44
C HIS A 86 -0.63 1.32 -11.33
N THR A 87 -0.78 0.86 -10.10
CA THR A 87 -0.91 1.74 -8.94
C THR A 87 0.01 1.35 -7.79
N ILE A 88 0.47 2.36 -7.05
CA ILE A 88 1.14 2.22 -5.76
C ILE A 88 0.34 2.96 -4.70
N SER A 89 -0.13 2.23 -3.70
CA SER A 89 -0.79 2.81 -2.54
C SER A 89 0.21 3.04 -1.41
N VAL A 90 0.13 4.20 -0.79
CA VAL A 90 1.04 4.62 0.28
C VAL A 90 0.30 4.90 1.59
N PRO A 91 -0.41 3.92 2.18
CA PRO A 91 -0.96 4.09 3.51
C PRO A 91 0.15 4.16 4.55
N ARG A 92 -0.09 4.93 5.62
CA ARG A 92 0.74 4.87 6.84
C ARG A 92 -0.14 4.68 8.06
N LEU A 93 0.46 4.23 9.15
CA LEU A 93 -0.22 4.19 10.44
C LEU A 93 -0.62 5.60 10.84
N CYS A 94 -1.91 5.80 11.03
CA CYS A 94 -2.50 7.03 11.51
C CYS A 94 -3.21 6.76 12.83
N LYS A 95 -3.32 7.79 13.65
CA LYS A 95 -4.09 7.72 14.90
C LYS A 95 -5.52 7.25 14.60
N ALA A 96 -5.99 6.27 15.35
CA ALA A 96 -7.36 5.76 15.31
C ALA A 96 -7.92 5.74 16.73
N ASP A 97 -9.23 5.51 16.88
CA ASP A 97 -9.92 5.62 18.17
C ASP A 97 -9.28 4.77 19.28
N ASP A 98 -8.72 3.59 18.92
CA ASP A 98 -8.08 2.66 19.85
C ASP A 98 -6.56 2.48 19.60
N VAL A 99 -5.95 3.33 18.76
CA VAL A 99 -4.55 3.20 18.36
C VAL A 99 -3.87 4.55 18.45
N ASP A 100 -2.94 4.73 19.39
CA ASP A 100 -2.05 5.88 19.40
C ASP A 100 -0.80 5.59 18.57
N THR A 101 -0.49 6.48 17.62
CA THR A 101 0.74 6.36 16.82
C THR A 101 2.01 6.48 17.66
N ALA A 102 1.93 7.02 18.87
CA ALA A 102 3.03 7.03 19.83
C ALA A 102 3.41 5.64 20.35
N ASP A 103 2.50 4.65 20.26
CA ASP A 103 2.75 3.27 20.61
C ASP A 103 3.54 2.51 19.53
N PHE A 104 3.74 3.12 18.36
CA PHE A 104 4.48 2.52 17.25
C PHE A 104 5.84 3.20 17.08
N GLU A 105 6.90 2.47 17.40
CA GLU A 105 8.29 2.94 17.29
C GLU A 105 8.64 3.42 15.87
N ASN A 106 8.02 2.84 14.85
CA ASN A 106 8.27 3.11 13.44
C ASN A 106 7.26 4.07 12.79
N ALA A 107 6.46 4.79 13.58
CA ALA A 107 5.52 5.78 13.05
C ALA A 107 6.25 6.82 12.17
N VAL A 108 5.69 7.12 11.00
CA VAL A 108 6.34 7.96 9.99
C VAL A 108 5.88 9.41 10.11
N PRO A 109 6.77 10.36 10.47
CA PRO A 109 6.46 11.78 10.51
C PRO A 109 6.10 12.35 9.13
N ASP A 110 5.36 13.44 9.10
CA ASP A 110 4.87 14.08 7.88
C ASP A 110 5.97 14.44 6.89
N ASP A 111 7.07 15.04 7.37
CA ASP A 111 8.17 15.47 6.51
C ASP A 111 8.86 14.29 5.83
N ILE A 112 9.02 13.18 6.53
CA ILE A 112 9.57 11.92 5.98
C ILE A 112 8.58 11.33 4.99
N PHE A 113 7.29 11.30 5.34
CA PHE A 113 6.25 10.74 4.48
C PHE A 113 6.15 11.50 3.14
N TYR A 114 6.21 12.82 3.18
CA TYR A 114 6.21 13.64 1.96
C TYR A 114 7.43 13.38 1.07
N ARG A 115 8.59 13.12 1.65
CA ARG A 115 9.80 12.73 0.90
C ARG A 115 9.66 11.34 0.29
N ILE A 116 9.13 10.36 1.03
CA ILE A 116 8.86 9.02 0.51
C ILE A 116 7.99 9.10 -0.74
N VAL A 117 6.87 9.81 -0.67
CA VAL A 117 5.95 9.99 -1.81
C VAL A 117 6.65 10.63 -3.01
N ALA A 118 7.41 11.70 -2.79
CA ALA A 118 8.14 12.39 -3.86
C ALA A 118 9.18 11.47 -4.52
N ILE A 119 9.90 10.66 -3.73
CA ILE A 119 10.92 9.75 -4.26
C ILE A 119 10.27 8.59 -5.04
N ILE A 120 9.16 8.01 -4.55
CA ILE A 120 8.41 6.99 -5.29
C ILE A 120 7.96 7.55 -6.66
N ARG A 121 7.45 8.77 -6.69
CA ARG A 121 7.04 9.42 -7.95
C ARG A 121 8.19 9.56 -8.94
N ILE A 122 9.41 9.82 -8.47
CA ILE A 122 10.59 9.92 -9.33
C ILE A 122 11.06 8.54 -9.78
N ALA A 123 11.06 7.56 -8.87
CA ALA A 123 11.56 6.21 -9.12
C ALA A 123 10.62 5.40 -10.02
N VAL A 124 9.30 5.58 -9.87
CA VAL A 124 8.27 4.85 -10.64
C VAL A 124 7.32 5.87 -11.29
N PRO A 125 7.78 6.61 -12.32
CA PRO A 125 7.06 7.78 -12.84
C PRO A 125 5.73 7.44 -13.53
N TYR A 126 5.57 6.24 -14.03
CA TYR A 126 4.39 5.78 -14.77
C TYR A 126 3.22 5.34 -13.89
N THR A 127 3.47 5.03 -12.59
CA THR A 127 2.44 4.47 -11.71
C THR A 127 1.42 5.52 -11.25
N GLY A 128 0.17 5.11 -11.06
CA GLY A 128 -0.81 5.88 -10.29
C GLY A 128 -0.49 5.79 -8.80
N MET A 129 -0.38 6.91 -8.10
CA MET A 129 -0.11 6.91 -6.66
C MET A 129 -1.35 7.25 -5.88
N ILE A 130 -1.73 6.37 -4.94
CA ILE A 130 -2.98 6.45 -4.20
C ILE A 130 -2.70 6.80 -2.74
N ILE A 131 -3.40 7.82 -2.23
CA ILE A 131 -3.41 8.19 -0.81
C ILE A 131 -4.76 7.87 -0.17
N SER A 132 -4.75 7.48 1.10
CA SER A 132 -5.97 7.23 1.87
C SER A 132 -6.62 8.52 2.34
N THR A 133 -7.96 8.56 2.38
CA THR A 133 -8.74 9.62 3.03
C THR A 133 -8.56 9.68 4.55
N ARG A 134 -7.87 8.71 5.16
CA ARG A 134 -7.45 8.75 6.56
C ARG A 134 -6.38 9.83 6.84
N GLU A 135 -5.65 10.26 5.83
CA GLU A 135 -4.77 11.43 5.94
C GLU A 135 -5.60 12.71 6.12
N SER A 136 -5.08 13.66 6.89
CA SER A 136 -5.73 14.97 7.05
C SER A 136 -5.88 15.70 5.72
N ALA A 137 -6.85 16.59 5.61
CA ALA A 137 -7.05 17.40 4.40
C ALA A 137 -5.78 18.17 4.00
N ALA A 138 -5.09 18.78 4.99
CA ALA A 138 -3.84 19.51 4.77
C ALA A 138 -2.71 18.61 4.28
N SER A 139 -2.61 17.36 4.81
CA SER A 139 -1.63 16.38 4.35
C SER A 139 -1.93 15.95 2.91
N ARG A 140 -3.19 15.66 2.58
CA ARG A 140 -3.60 15.29 1.22
C ARG A 140 -3.26 16.37 0.19
N GLU A 141 -3.54 17.64 0.49
CA GLU A 141 -3.21 18.77 -0.39
C GLU A 141 -1.71 18.84 -0.67
N ARG A 142 -0.88 18.71 0.36
CA ARG A 142 0.58 18.69 0.22
C ARG A 142 1.08 17.50 -0.58
N LEU A 143 0.44 16.35 -0.45
CA LEU A 143 0.81 15.11 -1.15
C LEU A 143 0.40 15.15 -2.62
N LEU A 144 -0.75 15.73 -2.95
CA LEU A 144 -1.14 15.97 -4.35
C LEU A 144 -0.09 16.82 -5.09
N ALA A 145 0.45 17.84 -4.43
CA ALA A 145 1.52 18.67 -4.99
C ALA A 145 2.87 17.91 -5.15
N ARG A 146 3.00 16.69 -4.62
CA ARG A 146 4.24 15.88 -4.62
C ARG A 146 4.14 14.59 -5.43
N GLY A 147 3.05 14.37 -6.13
CA GLY A 147 2.96 13.26 -7.05
C GLY A 147 1.85 12.24 -6.76
N ILE A 148 1.05 12.41 -5.72
CA ILE A 148 -0.19 11.65 -5.56
C ILE A 148 -1.13 12.02 -6.70
N SER A 149 -1.68 11.02 -7.36
CA SER A 149 -2.60 11.17 -8.50
C SER A 149 -4.02 10.71 -8.20
N HIS A 150 -4.20 9.92 -7.14
CA HIS A 150 -5.50 9.35 -6.77
C HIS A 150 -5.73 9.45 -5.27
N ILE A 151 -6.98 9.57 -4.88
CA ILE A 151 -7.42 9.50 -3.49
C ILE A 151 -8.45 8.38 -3.38
N SER A 152 -8.25 7.46 -2.43
CA SER A 152 -9.26 6.45 -2.13
C SER A 152 -10.40 7.09 -1.33
N GLY A 153 -11.54 7.31 -1.98
CA GLY A 153 -12.72 7.87 -1.32
C GLY A 153 -13.45 6.85 -0.45
N GLY A 154 -14.07 7.31 0.64
CA GLY A 154 -14.97 6.53 1.47
C GLY A 154 -14.34 5.40 2.28
N SER A 155 -13.03 5.39 2.48
CA SER A 155 -12.37 4.38 3.32
C SER A 155 -12.77 4.55 4.78
N ARG A 156 -13.49 3.57 5.32
CA ARG A 156 -13.89 3.52 6.74
C ARG A 156 -13.27 2.29 7.38
N THR A 157 -12.47 2.50 8.41
CA THR A 157 -11.72 1.43 9.10
C THR A 157 -12.28 1.09 10.48
N SER A 158 -13.29 1.82 10.97
CA SER A 158 -14.01 1.47 12.20
C SER A 158 -14.90 0.25 11.98
N VAL A 159 -15.09 -0.55 13.03
CA VAL A 159 -16.00 -1.69 13.01
C VAL A 159 -17.42 -1.20 12.66
N GLY A 160 -18.01 -1.78 11.62
CA GLY A 160 -19.34 -1.36 11.12
C GLY A 160 -19.36 -0.03 10.37
N GLY A 161 -18.20 0.57 10.06
CA GLY A 161 -18.09 1.88 9.42
C GLY A 161 -18.83 2.04 8.08
N TYR A 162 -19.07 0.95 7.36
CA TYR A 162 -19.83 0.97 6.11
C TYR A 162 -21.35 0.80 6.30
N VAL A 163 -21.82 0.59 7.53
CA VAL A 163 -23.24 0.41 7.87
C VAL A 163 -23.90 1.71 8.34
N THR A 164 -23.12 2.67 8.82
CA THR A 164 -23.61 3.98 9.25
C THR A 164 -23.75 4.91 8.06
N GLU A 165 -24.98 5.37 7.78
CA GLU A 165 -25.22 6.44 6.80
C GLU A 165 -24.52 7.73 7.23
N GLU A 166 -23.98 8.47 6.28
CA GLU A 166 -23.43 9.80 6.52
C GLU A 166 -24.58 10.74 6.87
N THR A 167 -24.56 11.31 8.08
CA THR A 167 -25.41 12.46 8.46
C THR A 167 -24.74 13.76 8.04
#